data_a0be7711596f0e4dec88ff573d32b55a
#
_entry.id   a0be7711596f0e4dec88ff573d32b55a
#
_cell.length_a   1.000
_cell.length_b   1.000
_cell.length_c   1.000
_cell.angle_alpha   90.00
_cell.angle_beta   90.00
_cell.angle_gamma   90.00
#
_symmetry.space_group_name_H-M   'P 1'
#
loop_
_entity.id
_entity.type
_entity.pdbx_description
1 polymer ?
#
loop_
_entity_poly.entity_id
_entity_poly.type
_entity_poly.pdbx_seq_one_letter_code
_entity_poly.pdbx_strand_id
1 'polypeptide(L)'
;MLIPFVVGVNRGTSLEARLISAEPRGLLGVLNRMSRHGTKIGPYTLHEEINAGGMSEIWLGTDTGGKAVALRLMLNNTTFAFTERKRFLTGCETLQACQDDKHIIGYIEHGKIDGELVLVLEYVEGENLKLRMATGDSVLAENVAQVLIDMAEALELVHDRGYMHLDVKPENVLLTRNGRLKLIDFDLAQPIPDPPRKLDKNPGTPHYMSPEQLAREPVDHRADIWAYGVSAYELLTHRKPFPGDSADGVFHAQRNRSDFIPPRKLNPDIPLALEKIVLRCLEHDPAMRYPSMSVLTHELRKALYV
;
A
#
# COMPACT_ATOMS: atom_id res chain seq x y z
N MET A 1 7.14 9.71 -8.41
CA MET A 1 6.17 9.17 -9.35
C MET A 1 5.82 7.78 -8.83
N LEU A 2 4.71 7.67 -8.11
CA LEU A 2 4.30 6.45 -7.38
C LEU A 2 3.53 5.56 -8.34
N ILE A 3 3.88 4.28 -8.34
CA ILE A 3 3.36 3.31 -9.28
C ILE A 3 2.27 2.51 -8.59
N PRO A 4 1.05 2.45 -9.13
CA PRO A 4 0.02 1.61 -8.57
C PRO A 4 0.38 0.13 -8.75
N PHE A 5 0.23 -0.63 -7.69
CA PHE A 5 0.24 -2.08 -7.71
C PHE A 5 -1.07 -2.53 -8.36
N VAL A 6 -1.06 -2.78 -9.65
CA VAL A 6 -2.23 -3.31 -10.36
C VAL A 6 -2.02 -4.80 -10.56
N VAL A 7 -2.67 -5.61 -9.77
CA VAL A 7 -2.84 -7.05 -10.02
C VAL A 7 -4.23 -7.24 -10.62
N GLY A 8 -4.41 -6.73 -11.82
CA GLY A 8 -5.62 -6.93 -12.61
C GLY A 8 -5.26 -7.41 -14.00
N VAL A 9 -5.68 -8.60 -14.36
CA VAL A 9 -5.59 -9.11 -15.74
C VAL A 9 -6.54 -8.28 -16.59
N ASN A 10 -6.04 -7.27 -17.27
CA ASN A 10 -6.82 -6.51 -18.24
C ASN A 10 -6.97 -7.34 -19.53
N ARG A 11 -8.01 -8.19 -19.58
CA ARG A 11 -8.41 -8.90 -20.81
C ARG A 11 -9.09 -7.91 -21.74
N GLY A 12 -8.35 -7.09 -22.49
CA GLY A 12 -9.04 -6.27 -23.47
C GLY A 12 -8.27 -5.25 -24.29
N THR A 13 -6.97 -5.09 -24.10
CA THR A 13 -6.19 -4.24 -25.00
C THR A 13 -5.24 -5.07 -25.85
N SER A 14 -5.43 -5.04 -27.18
CA SER A 14 -4.52 -5.73 -28.11
C SER A 14 -3.09 -5.19 -28.00
N LEU A 15 -2.12 -6.06 -28.26
CA LEU A 15 -0.68 -5.73 -28.27
C LEU A 15 -0.37 -4.48 -29.15
N GLU A 16 -1.16 -4.28 -30.21
CA GLU A 16 -1.03 -3.14 -31.13
C GLU A 16 -1.36 -1.79 -30.50
N ALA A 17 -2.34 -1.72 -29.56
CA ALA A 17 -2.69 -0.47 -28.89
C ALA A 17 -1.61 -0.01 -27.89
N ARG A 18 -0.81 -0.93 -27.35
CA ARG A 18 0.33 -0.60 -26.45
C ARG A 18 1.57 -0.12 -27.22
N LEU A 19 1.73 -0.52 -28.47
CA LEU A 19 2.87 -0.12 -29.32
C LEU A 19 2.72 1.29 -29.91
N ILE A 20 1.50 1.80 -30.09
CA ILE A 20 1.22 3.08 -30.73
C ILE A 20 1.41 4.29 -29.78
N SER A 21 1.38 4.07 -28.46
CA SER A 21 1.48 5.15 -27.44
C SER A 21 2.85 5.27 -26.75
N ALA A 22 3.84 4.46 -27.12
CA ALA A 22 5.14 4.43 -26.43
C ALA A 22 6.16 5.38 -27.11
N GLU A 23 6.67 6.34 -26.34
CA GLU A 23 7.89 7.09 -26.69
C GLU A 23 9.09 6.14 -26.92
N PRO A 24 10.16 6.54 -27.67
CA PRO A 24 11.29 5.65 -28.04
C PRO A 24 11.99 4.96 -26.86
N ARG A 25 11.96 5.54 -25.66
CA ARG A 25 12.45 4.88 -24.43
C ARG A 25 11.50 3.75 -23.95
N GLY A 26 10.23 3.81 -24.32
CA GLY A 26 9.24 2.78 -24.04
C GLY A 26 9.42 1.52 -24.88
N LEU A 27 9.86 1.65 -26.14
CA LEU A 27 10.01 0.51 -27.06
C LEU A 27 11.12 -0.47 -26.62
N LEU A 28 12.27 0.05 -26.18
CA LEU A 28 13.35 -0.79 -25.64
C LEU A 28 12.93 -1.48 -24.33
N GLY A 29 12.15 -0.79 -23.49
CA GLY A 29 11.56 -1.36 -22.28
C GLY A 29 10.56 -2.47 -22.60
N VAL A 30 9.68 -2.27 -23.58
CA VAL A 30 8.69 -3.28 -24.01
C VAL A 30 9.37 -4.50 -24.65
N LEU A 31 10.40 -4.32 -25.47
CA LEU A 31 11.17 -5.42 -26.07
C LEU A 31 11.94 -6.22 -25.01
N ASN A 32 12.52 -5.54 -24.01
CA ASN A 32 13.22 -6.20 -22.91
C ASN A 32 12.25 -6.99 -21.99
N ARG A 33 11.01 -6.51 -21.86
CA ARG A 33 9.92 -7.13 -21.10
C ARG A 33 9.39 -8.41 -21.75
N MET A 34 9.17 -8.37 -23.07
CA MET A 34 8.77 -9.58 -23.83
C MET A 34 9.86 -10.68 -23.79
N SER A 35 11.13 -10.32 -23.54
CA SER A 35 12.23 -11.28 -23.47
C SER A 35 12.26 -12.13 -22.19
N ARG A 36 11.49 -11.73 -21.13
CA ARG A 36 11.49 -12.46 -19.85
C ARG A 36 10.36 -13.49 -19.71
N HIS A 37 9.37 -13.50 -20.61
CA HIS A 37 8.35 -14.55 -20.62
C HIS A 37 8.99 -15.93 -20.81
N GLY A 38 8.65 -16.88 -19.96
CA GLY A 38 9.26 -18.22 -19.95
C GLY A 38 10.65 -18.30 -19.33
N THR A 39 11.23 -17.17 -18.87
CA THR A 39 12.52 -17.16 -18.17
C THR A 39 12.37 -17.83 -16.81
N LYS A 40 13.36 -18.64 -16.45
CA LYS A 40 13.47 -19.22 -15.10
C LYS A 40 14.32 -18.33 -14.19
N ILE A 41 13.88 -18.17 -12.95
CA ILE A 41 14.63 -17.56 -11.86
C ILE A 41 14.59 -18.56 -10.70
N GLY A 42 15.66 -19.29 -10.50
CA GLY A 42 15.71 -20.43 -9.59
C GLY A 42 14.63 -21.47 -9.92
N PRO A 43 13.75 -21.82 -8.96
CA PRO A 43 12.66 -22.77 -9.17
C PRO A 43 11.43 -22.16 -9.86
N TYR A 44 11.43 -20.86 -10.16
CA TYR A 44 10.25 -20.15 -10.66
C TYR A 44 10.33 -19.91 -12.16
N THR A 45 9.18 -20.01 -12.84
CA THR A 45 9.03 -19.65 -14.26
C THR A 45 8.17 -18.40 -14.39
N LEU A 46 8.68 -17.35 -15.04
CA LEU A 46 7.96 -16.11 -15.28
C LEU A 46 6.97 -16.25 -16.43
N HIS A 47 5.76 -15.72 -16.28
CA HIS A 47 4.71 -15.81 -17.29
C HIS A 47 4.29 -14.44 -17.81
N GLU A 48 3.74 -13.56 -16.96
CA GLU A 48 3.17 -12.29 -17.33
C GLU A 48 3.68 -11.19 -16.39
N GLU A 49 4.06 -10.04 -16.97
CA GLU A 49 4.38 -8.86 -16.18
C GLU A 49 3.07 -8.27 -15.64
N ILE A 50 2.93 -8.28 -14.30
CA ILE A 50 1.79 -7.69 -13.62
C ILE A 50 1.96 -6.18 -13.53
N ASN A 51 3.17 -5.73 -13.18
CA ASN A 51 3.49 -4.32 -13.00
C ASN A 51 4.99 -4.06 -13.14
N ALA A 52 5.34 -2.86 -13.60
CA ALA A 52 6.73 -2.41 -13.65
C ALA A 52 6.87 -0.98 -13.17
N GLY A 53 7.86 -0.75 -12.34
CA GLY A 53 8.24 0.54 -11.82
C GLY A 53 9.68 0.93 -12.09
N GLY A 54 10.05 2.10 -11.59
CA GLY A 54 11.44 2.57 -11.70
C GLY A 54 12.45 1.72 -10.94
N MET A 55 12.01 0.98 -9.91
CA MET A 55 12.87 0.24 -8.99
C MET A 55 12.69 -1.29 -9.05
N SER A 56 11.54 -1.77 -9.49
CA SER A 56 11.22 -3.20 -9.52
C SER A 56 10.18 -3.53 -10.58
N GLU A 57 10.20 -4.78 -11.03
CA GLU A 57 9.17 -5.41 -11.85
C GLU A 57 8.45 -6.47 -11.02
N ILE A 58 7.16 -6.67 -11.27
CA ILE A 58 6.36 -7.71 -10.62
C ILE A 58 5.81 -8.62 -11.70
N TRP A 59 6.08 -9.89 -11.55
CA TRP A 59 5.71 -10.94 -12.49
C TRP A 59 4.78 -11.96 -11.86
N LEU A 60 3.77 -12.38 -12.61
CA LEU A 60 3.11 -13.65 -12.37
C LEU A 60 4.05 -14.77 -12.80
N GLY A 61 4.27 -15.71 -11.94
CA GLY A 61 5.06 -16.91 -12.23
C GLY A 61 4.43 -18.15 -11.63
N THR A 62 5.10 -19.28 -11.84
CA THR A 62 4.77 -20.56 -11.17
C THR A 62 6.01 -21.16 -10.55
N ASP A 63 5.84 -21.81 -9.41
CA ASP A 63 6.86 -22.66 -8.80
C ASP A 63 6.98 -24.02 -9.55
N THR A 64 7.88 -24.89 -9.09
CA THR A 64 8.10 -26.23 -9.66
C THR A 64 6.89 -27.14 -9.55
N GLY A 65 5.96 -26.88 -8.63
CA GLY A 65 4.69 -27.60 -8.46
C GLY A 65 3.56 -27.06 -9.34
N GLY A 66 3.80 -25.97 -10.09
CA GLY A 66 2.79 -25.27 -10.91
C GLY A 66 1.90 -24.34 -10.10
N LYS A 67 2.20 -24.06 -8.83
CA LYS A 67 1.46 -23.09 -8.02
C LYS A 67 1.81 -21.68 -8.46
N ALA A 68 0.79 -20.84 -8.66
CA ALA A 68 0.95 -19.43 -8.99
C ALA A 68 1.60 -18.64 -7.85
N VAL A 69 2.58 -17.81 -8.20
CA VAL A 69 3.32 -16.92 -7.30
C VAL A 69 3.49 -15.53 -7.94
N ALA A 70 3.67 -14.51 -7.13
CA ALA A 70 4.09 -13.19 -7.59
C ALA A 70 5.57 -12.99 -7.27
N LEU A 71 6.38 -12.70 -8.31
CA LEU A 71 7.81 -12.42 -8.15
C LEU A 71 8.05 -10.93 -8.32
N ARG A 72 8.57 -10.29 -7.30
CA ARG A 72 9.05 -8.90 -7.38
C ARG A 72 10.56 -8.91 -7.57
N LEU A 73 11.01 -8.44 -8.72
CA LEU A 73 12.41 -8.41 -9.14
C LEU A 73 12.94 -7.00 -9.04
N MET A 74 14.01 -6.81 -8.29
CA MET A 74 14.63 -5.49 -8.16
C MET A 74 15.48 -5.17 -9.39
N LEU A 75 15.28 -3.98 -9.99
CA LEU A 75 16.07 -3.51 -11.12
C LEU A 75 17.42 -2.95 -10.67
N ASN A 76 18.51 -3.44 -11.30
CA ASN A 76 19.88 -3.05 -10.93
C ASN A 76 20.34 -1.69 -11.50
N ASN A 77 19.45 -0.86 -12.07
CA ASN A 77 19.78 0.22 -12.99
C ASN A 77 19.86 1.62 -12.37
N THR A 78 19.91 1.77 -11.04
CA THR A 78 19.80 3.10 -10.44
C THR A 78 21.07 3.55 -9.73
N THR A 79 21.38 4.85 -9.86
CA THR A 79 22.46 5.54 -9.15
C THR A 79 22.28 5.50 -7.61
N PHE A 80 21.09 5.18 -7.13
CA PHE A 80 20.72 5.06 -5.72
C PHE A 80 20.56 3.61 -5.23
N ALA A 81 21.07 2.66 -6.02
CA ALA A 81 20.88 1.20 -5.80
C ALA A 81 21.13 0.73 -4.35
N PHE A 82 22.09 1.32 -3.62
CA PHE A 82 22.37 0.88 -2.25
C PHE A 82 21.24 1.18 -1.26
N THR A 83 20.68 2.40 -1.30
CA THR A 83 19.57 2.80 -0.40
C THR A 83 18.29 2.06 -0.73
N GLU A 84 17.99 1.91 -2.02
CA GLU A 84 16.80 1.18 -2.50
C GLU A 84 16.90 -0.31 -2.18
N ARG A 85 18.08 -0.90 -2.38
CA ARG A 85 18.35 -2.28 -2.01
C ARG A 85 18.18 -2.53 -0.51
N LYS A 86 18.68 -1.61 0.33
CA LYS A 86 18.52 -1.70 1.78
C LYS A 86 17.02 -1.64 2.16
N ARG A 87 16.25 -0.72 1.57
CA ARG A 87 14.79 -0.64 1.79
C ARG A 87 14.08 -1.91 1.38
N PHE A 88 14.35 -2.39 0.18
CA PHE A 88 13.77 -3.63 -0.33
C PHE A 88 14.01 -4.79 0.64
N LEU A 89 15.26 -5.00 1.08
CA LEU A 89 15.60 -6.07 2.03
C LEU A 89 14.94 -5.88 3.39
N THR A 90 14.97 -4.66 3.95
CA THR A 90 14.28 -4.37 5.22
C THR A 90 12.77 -4.61 5.09
N GLY A 91 12.15 -4.23 3.96
CA GLY A 91 10.75 -4.52 3.68
C GLY A 91 10.45 -6.02 3.61
N CYS A 92 11.33 -6.79 2.97
CA CYS A 92 11.21 -8.25 2.91
C CYS A 92 11.32 -8.89 4.31
N GLU A 93 12.27 -8.45 5.14
CA GLU A 93 12.46 -8.92 6.51
C GLU A 93 11.25 -8.57 7.40
N THR A 94 10.71 -7.36 7.26
CA THR A 94 9.51 -6.94 7.98
C THR A 94 8.30 -7.75 7.57
N LEU A 95 8.10 -7.96 6.27
CA LEU A 95 7.01 -8.79 5.75
C LEU A 95 7.13 -10.23 6.27
N GLN A 96 8.33 -10.80 6.26
CA GLN A 96 8.60 -12.12 6.83
C GLN A 96 8.24 -12.19 8.33
N ALA A 97 8.51 -11.13 9.09
CA ALA A 97 8.14 -11.06 10.50
C ALA A 97 6.62 -10.94 10.72
N CYS A 98 5.89 -10.42 9.74
CA CYS A 98 4.43 -10.23 9.75
C CYS A 98 3.67 -11.35 9.01
N GLN A 99 4.35 -12.39 8.50
CA GLN A 99 3.70 -13.51 7.81
C GLN A 99 2.73 -14.25 8.74
N ASP A 100 1.92 -15.15 8.16
CA ASP A 100 0.93 -15.98 8.84
C ASP A 100 -0.35 -15.24 9.29
N ASP A 101 -0.63 -14.07 8.73
CA ASP A 101 -1.91 -13.40 8.90
C ASP A 101 -2.72 -13.35 7.61
N LYS A 102 -4.03 -13.52 7.76
CA LYS A 102 -4.98 -13.53 6.63
C LYS A 102 -5.08 -12.18 5.89
N HIS A 103 -4.71 -11.07 6.56
CA HIS A 103 -4.79 -9.70 6.03
C HIS A 103 -3.45 -9.17 5.51
N ILE A 104 -2.37 -9.92 5.68
CA ILE A 104 -1.05 -9.60 5.12
C ILE A 104 -0.81 -10.46 3.88
N ILE A 105 -0.14 -9.92 2.87
CA ILE A 105 0.29 -10.69 1.70
C ILE A 105 1.19 -11.85 2.11
N GLY A 106 0.90 -13.05 1.60
CA GLY A 106 1.67 -14.24 1.95
C GLY A 106 3.10 -14.16 1.45
N TYR A 107 4.05 -14.20 2.38
CA TYR A 107 5.48 -14.27 2.11
C TYR A 107 5.88 -15.71 1.80
N ILE A 108 6.75 -15.91 0.80
CA ILE A 108 7.33 -17.23 0.47
C ILE A 108 8.82 -17.22 0.74
N GLU A 109 9.58 -16.40 0.03
CA GLU A 109 11.02 -16.24 0.24
C GLU A 109 11.50 -14.90 -0.33
N HIS A 110 12.70 -14.48 0.06
CA HIS A 110 13.41 -13.39 -0.56
C HIS A 110 14.92 -13.64 -0.56
N GLY A 111 15.61 -12.97 -1.45
CA GLY A 111 17.06 -13.07 -1.51
C GLY A 111 17.61 -12.90 -2.92
N LYS A 112 18.87 -13.32 -3.09
CA LYS A 112 19.52 -13.30 -4.40
C LYS A 112 19.34 -14.67 -5.06
N ILE A 113 18.53 -14.73 -6.12
CA ILE A 113 18.25 -15.92 -6.92
C ILE A 113 18.78 -15.65 -8.34
N ASP A 114 19.66 -16.51 -8.86
CA ASP A 114 20.30 -16.39 -10.19
C ASP A 114 20.92 -15.00 -10.46
N GLY A 115 21.44 -14.37 -9.41
CA GLY A 115 22.07 -13.05 -9.51
C GLY A 115 21.12 -11.87 -9.33
N GLU A 116 19.81 -12.06 -9.33
CA GLU A 116 18.78 -11.06 -9.15
C GLU A 116 18.28 -11.01 -7.70
N LEU A 117 17.93 -9.81 -7.23
CA LEU A 117 17.32 -9.66 -5.92
C LEU A 117 15.80 -9.80 -6.07
N VAL A 118 15.24 -10.80 -5.43
CA VAL A 118 13.86 -11.27 -5.62
C VAL A 118 13.13 -11.31 -4.29
N LEU A 119 11.86 -10.93 -4.31
CA LEU A 119 10.86 -11.24 -3.28
C LEU A 119 9.76 -12.07 -3.92
N VAL A 120 9.51 -13.25 -3.37
CA VAL A 120 8.46 -14.16 -3.83
C VAL A 120 7.31 -14.16 -2.84
N LEU A 121 6.11 -13.92 -3.37
CA LEU A 121 4.86 -13.76 -2.63
C LEU A 121 3.80 -14.74 -3.13
N GLU A 122 2.77 -14.96 -2.32
CA GLU A 122 1.54 -15.55 -2.84
C GLU A 122 0.99 -14.71 -4.00
N TYR A 123 0.49 -15.37 -5.02
CA TYR A 123 -0.29 -14.68 -6.04
C TYR A 123 -1.72 -14.47 -5.56
N VAL A 124 -2.16 -13.21 -5.52
CA VAL A 124 -3.51 -12.82 -5.12
C VAL A 124 -4.26 -12.31 -6.35
N GLU A 125 -5.34 -13.00 -6.72
CA GLU A 125 -6.24 -12.51 -7.76
C GLU A 125 -7.17 -11.44 -7.19
N GLY A 126 -6.77 -10.19 -7.37
CA GLY A 126 -7.46 -9.03 -6.82
C GLY A 126 -6.97 -7.74 -7.43
N GLU A 127 -7.60 -6.63 -7.05
CA GLU A 127 -7.22 -5.27 -7.44
C GLU A 127 -7.01 -4.42 -6.20
N ASN A 128 -6.17 -3.38 -6.29
CA ASN A 128 -6.01 -2.48 -5.17
C ASN A 128 -7.26 -1.60 -4.95
N LEU A 129 -7.43 -1.13 -3.72
CA LEU A 129 -8.61 -0.32 -3.35
C LEU A 129 -8.72 0.95 -4.21
N LYS A 130 -7.60 1.55 -4.62
CA LYS A 130 -7.61 2.75 -5.45
C LYS A 130 -8.29 2.53 -6.79
N LEU A 131 -7.97 1.42 -7.46
CA LEU A 131 -8.59 1.05 -8.72
C LEU A 131 -10.06 0.70 -8.53
N ARG A 132 -10.41 -0.07 -7.51
CA ARG A 132 -11.80 -0.42 -7.21
C ARG A 132 -12.65 0.79 -6.87
N MET A 133 -12.13 1.76 -6.16
CA MET A 133 -12.79 3.05 -5.92
C MET A 133 -13.04 3.81 -7.23
N ALA A 134 -12.06 3.82 -8.14
CA ALA A 134 -12.15 4.52 -9.42
C ALA A 134 -13.16 3.89 -10.38
N THR A 135 -13.37 2.56 -10.29
CA THR A 135 -14.29 1.81 -11.15
C THR A 135 -15.70 1.68 -10.55
N GLY A 136 -15.93 2.13 -9.32
CA GLY A 136 -17.21 1.94 -8.63
C GLY A 136 -17.54 0.47 -8.38
N ASP A 137 -16.54 -0.30 -7.98
CA ASP A 137 -16.64 -1.76 -7.82
C ASP A 137 -17.68 -2.16 -6.77
N SER A 138 -18.60 -3.06 -7.11
CA SER A 138 -19.67 -3.50 -6.22
C SER A 138 -19.16 -4.31 -5.03
N VAL A 139 -18.10 -5.10 -5.20
CA VAL A 139 -17.51 -5.88 -4.09
C VAL A 139 -16.99 -4.95 -3.02
N LEU A 140 -16.36 -3.82 -3.41
CA LEU A 140 -15.91 -2.81 -2.46
C LEU A 140 -17.11 -2.14 -1.78
N ALA A 141 -18.13 -1.73 -2.54
CA ALA A 141 -19.30 -1.05 -1.99
C ALA A 141 -20.06 -1.89 -0.96
N GLU A 142 -20.20 -3.20 -1.23
CA GLU A 142 -20.88 -4.15 -0.33
C GLU A 142 -20.05 -4.50 0.91
N ASN A 143 -18.72 -4.34 0.86
CA ASN A 143 -17.80 -4.79 1.92
C ASN A 143 -17.02 -3.64 2.59
N VAL A 144 -17.37 -2.37 2.38
CA VAL A 144 -16.60 -1.23 2.87
C VAL A 144 -16.36 -1.27 4.39
N ALA A 145 -17.36 -1.67 5.18
CA ALA A 145 -17.26 -1.81 6.62
C ALA A 145 -16.22 -2.88 7.01
N GLN A 146 -16.27 -4.04 6.36
CA GLN A 146 -15.32 -5.12 6.60
C GLN A 146 -13.91 -4.74 6.14
N VAL A 147 -13.77 -4.08 5.00
CA VAL A 147 -12.49 -3.57 4.49
C VAL A 147 -11.82 -2.62 5.49
N LEU A 148 -12.59 -1.72 6.12
CA LEU A 148 -12.07 -0.81 7.14
C LEU A 148 -11.58 -1.58 8.37
N ILE A 149 -12.31 -2.60 8.82
CA ILE A 149 -11.91 -3.44 9.95
C ILE A 149 -10.67 -4.25 9.59
N ASP A 150 -10.67 -4.95 8.45
CA ASP A 150 -9.56 -5.80 8.02
C ASP A 150 -8.25 -4.99 7.83
N MET A 151 -8.37 -3.75 7.33
CA MET A 151 -7.23 -2.85 7.20
C MET A 151 -6.68 -2.43 8.58
N ALA A 152 -7.56 -2.21 9.56
CA ALA A 152 -7.14 -1.90 10.92
C ALA A 152 -6.49 -3.12 11.60
N GLU A 153 -7.04 -4.33 11.43
CA GLU A 153 -6.48 -5.58 11.94
C GLU A 153 -5.10 -5.87 11.33
N ALA A 154 -4.92 -5.65 10.01
CA ALA A 154 -3.62 -5.79 9.36
C ALA A 154 -2.56 -4.87 9.99
N LEU A 155 -2.90 -3.61 10.25
CA LEU A 155 -1.99 -2.66 10.88
C LEU A 155 -1.76 -2.95 12.36
N GLU A 156 -2.77 -3.44 13.08
CA GLU A 156 -2.63 -3.92 14.47
C GLU A 156 -1.56 -5.01 14.53
N LEU A 157 -1.63 -6.01 13.65
CA LEU A 157 -0.61 -7.06 13.57
C LEU A 157 0.79 -6.49 13.30
N VAL A 158 0.92 -5.57 12.33
CA VAL A 158 2.21 -4.95 12.01
C VAL A 158 2.80 -4.25 13.24
N HIS A 159 1.96 -3.52 14.00
CA HIS A 159 2.38 -2.85 15.23
C HIS A 159 2.72 -3.83 16.34
N ASP A 160 1.95 -4.91 16.51
CA ASP A 160 2.22 -5.95 17.50
C ASP A 160 3.52 -6.70 17.22
N ARG A 161 3.96 -6.75 15.96
CA ARG A 161 5.27 -7.27 15.56
C ARG A 161 6.40 -6.25 15.74
N GLY A 162 6.09 -5.05 16.26
CA GLY A 162 7.06 -4.00 16.56
C GLY A 162 7.45 -3.13 15.38
N TYR A 163 6.64 -3.07 14.31
CA TYR A 163 6.92 -2.28 13.11
C TYR A 163 5.86 -1.22 12.85
N MET A 164 6.25 -0.15 12.14
CA MET A 164 5.36 0.79 11.45
C MET A 164 5.39 0.47 9.96
N HIS A 165 4.26 0.59 9.27
CA HIS A 165 4.18 0.38 7.81
C HIS A 165 4.66 1.59 7.01
N LEU A 166 4.26 2.79 7.40
CA LEU A 166 4.64 4.11 6.87
C LEU A 166 4.25 4.38 5.40
N ASP A 167 3.54 3.47 4.73
CA ASP A 167 2.99 3.68 3.38
C ASP A 167 1.56 3.14 3.25
N VAL A 168 0.76 3.36 4.30
CA VAL A 168 -0.65 2.96 4.32
C VAL A 168 -1.44 3.86 3.37
N LYS A 169 -2.01 3.25 2.30
CA LYS A 169 -2.82 3.94 1.29
C LYS A 169 -3.63 2.93 0.47
N PRO A 170 -4.69 3.35 -0.22
CA PRO A 170 -5.53 2.46 -1.01
C PRO A 170 -4.79 1.67 -2.09
N GLU A 171 -3.68 2.22 -2.63
CA GLU A 171 -2.81 1.55 -3.60
C GLU A 171 -2.12 0.31 -3.03
N ASN A 172 -1.84 0.31 -1.71
CA ASN A 172 -1.12 -0.75 -1.00
C ASN A 172 -2.07 -1.74 -0.28
N VAL A 173 -3.33 -1.72 -0.62
CA VAL A 173 -4.34 -2.66 -0.10
C VAL A 173 -5.01 -3.36 -1.27
N LEU A 174 -4.82 -4.67 -1.39
CA LEU A 174 -5.52 -5.51 -2.38
C LEU A 174 -6.85 -5.99 -1.81
N LEU A 175 -7.86 -6.04 -2.66
CA LEU A 175 -9.14 -6.66 -2.37
C LEU A 175 -9.39 -7.76 -3.40
N THR A 176 -9.55 -9.00 -2.92
CA THR A 176 -9.88 -10.14 -3.77
C THR A 176 -11.32 -10.06 -4.27
N ARG A 177 -11.67 -10.90 -5.25
CA ARG A 177 -13.07 -11.03 -5.72
C ARG A 177 -14.05 -11.47 -4.63
N ASN A 178 -13.55 -12.13 -3.57
CA ASN A 178 -14.35 -12.60 -2.44
C ASN A 178 -14.34 -11.61 -1.26
N GLY A 179 -13.94 -10.35 -1.49
CA GLY A 179 -13.92 -9.31 -0.47
C GLY A 179 -12.83 -9.47 0.60
N ARG A 180 -11.83 -10.35 0.42
CA ARG A 180 -10.71 -10.49 1.37
C ARG A 180 -9.66 -9.44 1.11
N LEU A 181 -9.19 -8.81 2.17
CA LEU A 181 -8.15 -7.80 2.12
C LEU A 181 -6.75 -8.40 2.28
N LYS A 182 -5.79 -7.83 1.57
CA LYS A 182 -4.35 -8.08 1.75
C LYS A 182 -3.58 -6.76 1.75
N LEU A 183 -2.92 -6.45 2.87
CA LEU A 183 -1.96 -5.34 2.95
C LEU A 183 -0.65 -5.77 2.28
N ILE A 184 -0.11 -4.89 1.43
CA ILE A 184 1.07 -5.16 0.61
C ILE A 184 2.07 -4.00 0.73
N ASP A 185 3.29 -4.21 0.19
CA ASP A 185 4.35 -3.21 0.04
C ASP A 185 4.91 -2.65 1.36
N PHE A 186 5.83 -3.41 1.94
CA PHE A 186 6.51 -3.09 3.20
C PHE A 186 7.85 -2.34 3.02
N ASP A 187 8.13 -1.77 1.83
CA ASP A 187 9.43 -1.13 1.52
C ASP A 187 9.77 0.05 2.44
N LEU A 188 8.77 0.70 3.03
CA LEU A 188 8.95 1.81 3.94
C LEU A 188 8.82 1.41 5.41
N ALA A 189 8.47 0.16 5.67
CA ALA A 189 8.27 -0.32 7.02
C ALA A 189 9.57 -0.24 7.85
N GLN A 190 9.43 0.13 9.11
CA GLN A 190 10.53 0.32 10.05
C GLN A 190 10.12 -0.11 11.46
N PRO A 191 11.08 -0.53 12.30
CA PRO A 191 10.80 -0.77 13.71
C PRO A 191 10.17 0.45 14.39
N ILE A 192 9.20 0.22 15.27
CA ILE A 192 8.61 1.27 16.11
C ILE A 192 9.72 1.82 17.02
N PRO A 193 10.02 3.12 16.95
CA PRO A 193 11.02 3.71 17.83
C PRO A 193 10.44 3.97 19.23
N ASP A 194 11.22 3.69 20.23
CA ASP A 194 10.93 4.07 21.62
C ASP A 194 12.19 4.69 22.25
N PRO A 195 12.19 6.01 22.54
CA PRO A 195 11.14 7.00 22.28
C PRO A 195 10.96 7.38 20.80
N PRO A 196 9.88 8.11 20.45
CA PRO A 196 9.65 8.59 19.08
C PRO A 196 10.88 9.32 18.52
N ARG A 197 11.22 9.09 17.24
CA ARG A 197 12.41 9.69 16.60
C ARG A 197 12.11 10.24 15.22
N LYS A 198 12.97 11.18 14.77
CA LYS A 198 12.92 11.67 13.38
C LYS A 198 13.35 10.56 12.43
N LEU A 199 12.65 10.47 11.30
CA LEU A 199 13.03 9.57 10.22
C LEU A 199 14.20 10.17 9.45
N ASP A 200 15.22 9.35 9.13
CA ASP A 200 16.42 9.80 8.37
C ASP A 200 16.03 10.37 6.99
N LYS A 201 15.09 9.73 6.35
CA LYS A 201 14.43 10.19 5.12
C LYS A 201 12.94 10.10 5.35
N ASN A 202 12.20 10.97 4.68
CA ASN A 202 10.73 10.97 4.74
C ASN A 202 10.15 10.53 3.38
N PRO A 203 10.33 9.26 3.02
CA PRO A 203 9.75 8.71 1.81
C PRO A 203 8.27 8.44 2.01
N GLY A 204 7.51 8.43 0.94
CA GLY A 204 6.10 8.09 0.94
C GLY A 204 5.28 9.05 0.09
N THR A 205 3.97 8.88 0.12
CA THR A 205 3.01 9.71 -0.61
C THR A 205 2.52 10.84 0.28
N PRO A 206 2.85 12.11 -0.02
CA PRO A 206 2.56 13.25 0.89
C PRO A 206 1.12 13.31 1.40
N HIS A 207 0.14 12.96 0.57
CA HIS A 207 -1.27 12.99 0.95
C HIS A 207 -1.66 12.08 2.12
N TYR A 208 -0.90 11.00 2.36
CA TYR A 208 -1.15 10.05 3.44
C TYR A 208 -0.18 10.21 4.61
N MET A 209 0.88 11.02 4.41
CA MET A 209 1.83 11.32 5.49
C MET A 209 1.18 12.12 6.60
N SER A 210 1.51 11.79 7.82
CA SER A 210 1.09 12.52 9.00
C SER A 210 1.74 13.91 9.09
N PRO A 211 1.15 14.87 9.84
CA PRO A 211 1.73 16.20 10.02
C PRO A 211 3.16 16.15 10.57
N GLU A 212 3.44 15.29 11.55
CA GLU A 212 4.77 15.11 12.13
C GLU A 212 5.78 14.53 11.11
N GLN A 213 5.33 13.67 10.17
CA GLN A 213 6.19 13.23 9.06
C GLN A 213 6.52 14.41 8.15
N LEU A 214 5.52 15.17 7.69
CA LEU A 214 5.72 16.30 6.80
C LEU A 214 6.56 17.41 7.45
N ALA A 215 6.39 17.65 8.76
CA ALA A 215 7.17 18.58 9.55
C ALA A 215 8.58 18.07 9.88
N ARG A 216 8.92 16.79 9.58
CA ARG A 216 10.17 16.13 9.98
C ARG A 216 10.40 16.18 11.50
N GLU A 217 9.33 15.96 12.25
CA GLU A 217 9.31 15.82 13.69
C GLU A 217 9.47 14.35 14.11
N PRO A 218 9.63 14.04 15.41
CA PRO A 218 9.64 12.66 15.89
C PRO A 218 8.35 11.92 15.55
N VAL A 219 8.50 10.70 15.03
CA VAL A 219 7.42 9.83 14.52
C VAL A 219 7.38 8.54 15.33
N ASP A 220 6.19 8.02 15.55
CA ASP A 220 5.93 6.68 16.06
C ASP A 220 4.79 5.99 15.26
N HIS A 221 4.32 4.85 15.76
CA HIS A 221 3.24 4.06 15.11
C HIS A 221 1.94 4.83 14.86
N ARG A 222 1.70 5.96 15.53
CA ARG A 222 0.51 6.80 15.31
C ARG A 222 0.52 7.53 13.95
N ALA A 223 1.64 7.52 13.25
CA ALA A 223 1.70 7.93 11.84
C ALA A 223 0.87 6.99 10.94
N ASP A 224 0.87 5.69 11.19
CA ASP A 224 0.02 4.73 10.47
C ASP A 224 -1.47 4.93 10.80
N ILE A 225 -1.79 5.31 12.04
CA ILE A 225 -3.17 5.65 12.44
C ILE A 225 -3.68 6.86 11.65
N TRP A 226 -2.85 7.88 11.45
CA TRP A 226 -3.18 8.99 10.57
C TRP A 226 -3.40 8.52 9.13
N ALA A 227 -2.47 7.77 8.56
CA ALA A 227 -2.55 7.27 7.19
C ALA A 227 -3.77 6.36 6.97
N TYR A 228 -4.12 5.54 7.97
CA TYR A 228 -5.38 4.82 8.02
C TYR A 228 -6.58 5.78 7.96
N GLY A 229 -6.60 6.83 8.77
CA GLY A 229 -7.65 7.84 8.79
C GLY A 229 -7.85 8.53 7.43
N VAL A 230 -6.74 8.88 6.76
CA VAL A 230 -6.77 9.45 5.39
C VAL A 230 -7.35 8.45 4.39
N SER A 231 -6.91 7.18 4.45
CA SER A 231 -7.38 6.12 3.56
C SER A 231 -8.86 5.81 3.79
N ALA A 232 -9.30 5.76 5.05
CA ALA A 232 -10.71 5.55 5.40
C ALA A 232 -11.58 6.72 4.95
N TYR A 233 -11.12 7.97 5.14
CA TYR A 233 -11.81 9.14 4.64
C TYR A 233 -11.97 9.08 3.11
N GLU A 234 -10.89 8.77 2.38
CA GLU A 234 -10.93 8.68 0.91
C GLU A 234 -11.85 7.54 0.44
N LEU A 235 -11.82 6.38 1.11
CA LEU A 235 -12.70 5.25 0.81
C LEU A 235 -14.18 5.61 0.97
N LEU A 236 -14.53 6.36 2.02
CA LEU A 236 -15.90 6.72 2.35
C LEU A 236 -16.46 7.89 1.55
N THR A 237 -15.59 8.77 1.04
CA THR A 237 -16.00 10.04 0.41
C THR A 237 -15.54 10.20 -1.03
N HIS A 238 -14.69 9.30 -1.53
CA HIS A 238 -14.02 9.39 -2.84
C HIS A 238 -13.18 10.68 -3.00
N ARG A 239 -12.80 11.33 -1.89
CA ARG A 239 -11.97 12.54 -1.87
C ARG A 239 -10.88 12.42 -0.81
N LYS A 240 -9.76 13.09 -1.05
CA LYS A 240 -8.72 13.24 -0.02
C LYS A 240 -9.09 14.32 0.97
N PRO A 241 -8.86 14.16 2.29
CA PRO A 241 -9.21 15.15 3.31
C PRO A 241 -8.38 16.44 3.19
N PHE A 242 -7.14 16.32 2.73
CA PHE A 242 -6.19 17.42 2.63
C PHE A 242 -5.60 17.47 1.20
N PRO A 243 -6.17 18.31 0.32
CA PRO A 243 -5.68 18.47 -1.05
C PRO A 243 -4.36 19.26 -1.08
N GLY A 244 -3.57 19.05 -2.14
CA GLY A 244 -2.33 19.79 -2.39
C GLY A 244 -1.54 19.14 -3.52
N ASP A 245 -0.83 19.96 -4.32
CA ASP A 245 -0.02 19.50 -5.44
C ASP A 245 1.44 19.19 -5.03
N SER A 246 1.79 19.48 -3.80
CA SER A 246 3.12 19.28 -3.21
C SER A 246 3.04 18.86 -1.74
N ALA A 247 4.13 18.36 -1.19
CA ALA A 247 4.21 18.04 0.23
C ALA A 247 3.92 19.27 1.12
N ASP A 248 4.46 20.43 0.75
CA ASP A 248 4.21 21.69 1.47
C ASP A 248 2.76 22.12 1.38
N GLY A 249 2.11 21.98 0.19
CA GLY A 249 0.69 22.27 0.02
C GLY A 249 -0.20 21.37 0.87
N VAL A 250 0.07 20.07 0.90
CA VAL A 250 -0.64 19.12 1.78
C VAL A 250 -0.42 19.45 3.25
N PHE A 251 0.81 19.74 3.66
CA PHE A 251 1.12 20.13 5.05
C PHE A 251 0.37 21.40 5.48
N HIS A 252 0.32 22.39 4.58
CA HIS A 252 -0.43 23.61 4.83
C HIS A 252 -1.93 23.33 5.00
N ALA A 253 -2.53 22.49 4.14
CA ALA A 253 -3.93 22.08 4.25
C ALA A 253 -4.21 21.33 5.57
N GLN A 254 -3.29 20.45 6.01
CA GLN A 254 -3.42 19.74 7.28
C GLN A 254 -3.40 20.69 8.49
N ARG A 255 -2.58 21.74 8.45
CA ARG A 255 -2.48 22.73 9.54
C ARG A 255 -3.68 23.66 9.60
N ASN A 256 -4.07 24.23 8.47
CA ASN A 256 -5.09 25.29 8.44
C ASN A 256 -6.50 24.72 8.52
N ARG A 257 -6.74 23.54 7.94
CA ARG A 257 -8.04 22.87 7.88
C ARG A 257 -9.20 23.74 7.36
N SER A 258 -8.91 24.88 6.70
CA SER A 258 -9.93 25.79 6.19
C SER A 258 -10.88 25.11 5.20
N ASP A 259 -10.34 24.20 4.39
CA ASP A 259 -11.07 23.50 3.34
C ASP A 259 -11.41 22.05 3.72
N PHE A 260 -11.16 21.67 4.99
CA PHE A 260 -11.49 20.34 5.48
C PHE A 260 -13.02 20.19 5.61
N ILE A 261 -13.55 19.19 4.92
CA ILE A 261 -14.98 18.87 4.95
C ILE A 261 -15.17 17.58 5.76
N PRO A 262 -15.96 17.58 6.86
CA PRO A 262 -16.26 16.34 7.58
C PRO A 262 -16.88 15.28 6.67
N PRO A 263 -16.57 13.97 6.86
CA PRO A 263 -17.03 12.89 5.98
C PRO A 263 -18.52 12.90 5.69
N ARG A 264 -19.38 13.07 6.71
CA ARG A 264 -20.84 13.07 6.57
C ARG A 264 -21.42 14.28 5.81
N LYS A 265 -20.64 15.33 5.63
CA LYS A 265 -21.04 16.45 4.76
C LYS A 265 -20.92 16.08 3.28
N LEU A 266 -20.04 15.14 2.95
CA LEU A 266 -19.84 14.61 1.59
C LEU A 266 -20.71 13.37 1.34
N ASN A 267 -20.83 12.50 2.34
CA ASN A 267 -21.63 11.28 2.28
C ASN A 267 -22.45 11.15 3.58
N PRO A 268 -23.71 11.58 3.60
CA PRO A 268 -24.59 11.52 4.78
C PRO A 268 -24.87 10.12 5.31
N ASP A 269 -24.70 9.09 4.48
CA ASP A 269 -24.96 7.68 4.83
C ASP A 269 -23.90 7.09 5.76
N ILE A 270 -22.78 7.79 5.95
CA ILE A 270 -21.73 7.38 6.90
C ILE A 270 -22.30 7.44 8.33
N PRO A 271 -22.23 6.32 9.11
CA PRO A 271 -22.64 6.33 10.51
C PRO A 271 -21.86 7.39 11.32
N LEU A 272 -22.57 8.09 12.21
CA LEU A 272 -21.94 9.14 13.06
C LEU A 272 -20.77 8.58 13.89
N ALA A 273 -20.89 7.33 14.37
CA ALA A 273 -19.82 6.68 15.12
C ALA A 273 -18.57 6.49 14.26
N LEU A 274 -18.72 6.07 12.99
CA LEU A 274 -17.61 5.89 12.06
C LEU A 274 -16.97 7.25 11.69
N GLU A 275 -17.76 8.30 11.45
CA GLU A 275 -17.22 9.64 11.25
C GLU A 275 -16.32 10.09 12.41
N LYS A 276 -16.79 9.90 13.66
CA LYS A 276 -16.00 10.26 14.85
C LYS A 276 -14.67 9.51 14.92
N ILE A 277 -14.67 8.22 14.54
CA ILE A 277 -13.44 7.42 14.48
C ILE A 277 -12.47 7.99 13.46
N VAL A 278 -12.94 8.23 12.24
CA VAL A 278 -12.10 8.81 11.17
C VAL A 278 -11.55 10.17 11.57
N LEU A 279 -12.38 11.04 12.12
CA LEU A 279 -11.96 12.37 12.58
C LEU A 279 -10.88 12.29 13.68
N ARG A 280 -11.01 11.36 14.61
CA ARG A 280 -10.00 11.14 15.66
C ARG A 280 -8.68 10.61 15.10
N CYS A 281 -8.69 9.75 14.08
CA CYS A 281 -7.46 9.35 13.39
C CYS A 281 -6.77 10.55 12.74
N LEU A 282 -7.53 11.54 12.28
CA LEU A 282 -7.05 12.75 11.61
C LEU A 282 -6.75 13.91 12.58
N GLU A 283 -6.61 13.68 13.87
CA GLU A 283 -6.15 14.70 14.81
C GLU A 283 -4.70 15.10 14.51
N HIS A 284 -4.43 16.42 14.52
CA HIS A 284 -3.12 16.95 14.17
C HIS A 284 -2.06 16.49 15.17
N ASP A 285 -2.37 16.60 16.48
CA ASP A 285 -1.52 16.10 17.56
C ASP A 285 -1.63 14.57 17.65
N PRO A 286 -0.54 13.81 17.50
CA PRO A 286 -0.54 12.36 17.67
C PRO A 286 -1.10 11.90 19.02
N ALA A 287 -0.97 12.69 20.07
CA ALA A 287 -1.48 12.35 21.41
C ALA A 287 -3.01 12.33 21.49
N MET A 288 -3.68 13.04 20.58
CA MET A 288 -5.15 13.10 20.52
C MET A 288 -5.74 11.97 19.66
N ARG A 289 -4.93 11.30 18.84
CA ARG A 289 -5.32 10.12 18.06
C ARG A 289 -5.60 8.92 18.98
N TYR A 290 -5.87 7.77 18.40
CA TYR A 290 -5.90 6.51 19.13
C TYR A 290 -4.50 6.15 19.64
N PRO A 291 -4.40 5.59 20.87
CA PRO A 291 -3.10 5.22 21.42
C PRO A 291 -2.48 4.00 20.72
N SER A 292 -3.29 3.16 20.08
CA SER A 292 -2.86 1.98 19.32
C SER A 292 -3.91 1.59 18.27
N MET A 293 -3.49 0.77 17.30
CA MET A 293 -4.41 0.16 16.35
C MET A 293 -5.41 -0.77 17.03
N SER A 294 -5.03 -1.47 18.09
CA SER A 294 -5.92 -2.34 18.86
C SER A 294 -7.14 -1.59 19.43
N VAL A 295 -6.92 -0.41 20.01
CA VAL A 295 -8.03 0.44 20.49
C VAL A 295 -8.90 0.93 19.35
N LEU A 296 -8.29 1.31 18.23
CA LEU A 296 -9.01 1.74 17.03
C LEU A 296 -9.86 0.60 16.47
N THR A 297 -9.29 -0.60 16.29
CA THR A 297 -9.99 -1.80 15.78
C THR A 297 -11.19 -2.15 16.67
N HIS A 298 -11.02 -2.11 17.98
CA HIS A 298 -12.11 -2.33 18.92
C HIS A 298 -13.27 -1.34 18.73
N GLU A 299 -12.98 -0.04 18.63
CA GLU A 299 -13.99 1.01 18.42
C GLU A 299 -14.67 0.87 17.03
N LEU A 300 -13.93 0.48 16.00
CA LEU A 300 -14.48 0.21 14.67
C LEU A 300 -15.49 -0.95 14.70
N ARG A 301 -15.12 -2.06 15.29
CA ARG A 301 -16.01 -3.22 15.42
C ARG A 301 -17.31 -2.85 16.14
N LYS A 302 -17.19 -2.11 17.24
CA LYS A 302 -18.35 -1.61 17.98
C LYS A 302 -19.22 -0.66 17.16
N ALA A 303 -18.62 0.19 16.32
CA ALA A 303 -19.36 1.16 15.50
C ALA A 303 -20.06 0.54 14.29
N LEU A 304 -19.55 -0.57 13.77
CA LEU A 304 -19.99 -1.17 12.50
C LEU A 304 -20.84 -2.46 12.67
N TYR A 305 -20.80 -3.10 13.85
CA TYR A 305 -21.51 -4.36 14.12
C TYR A 305 -22.51 -4.30 15.30
N VAL A 306 -22.88 -3.11 15.76
CA VAL A 306 -23.94 -2.94 16.79
C VAL A 306 -25.32 -2.94 16.16
#